data_8e512d3e43eb4aa14309f530004c6056
#
_entry.id   8e512d3e43eb4aa14309f530004c6056
#
_cell.length_a   1.000
_cell.length_b   1.000
_cell.length_c   1.000
_cell.angle_alpha   90.00
_cell.angle_beta   90.00
_cell.angle_gamma   90.00
#
_symmetry.space_group_name_H-M   'P 1'
#
loop_
_entity.id
_entity.type
_entity.pdbx_description
1 polymer ?
#
loop_
_entity_poly.entity_id
_entity_poly.type
_entity_poly.pdbx_seq_one_letter_code
_entity_poly.pdbx_strand_id
1 'polypeptide(L)'
;MTLKIYALVAAVITLLSDIPFDIFGQPYSWWLVPVILLASFIALIIAHLVVLVFGILFVNLNNPPRDTDFFRLLIKGFLQMALPILRVKVHITGLEKIPQPEPFLRVSNHIHDLDPAVIYYAVPDSRLAFIA
;
A
#
# COMPACT_ATOMS: atom_id res chain seq x y z
N MET A 1 -6.93 -0.38 3.85
CA MET A 1 -6.41 -0.64 5.21
C MET A 1 -5.15 0.17 5.47
N THR A 2 -4.17 0.15 4.59
CA THR A 2 -2.87 0.85 4.71
C THR A 2 -3.00 2.36 4.97
N LEU A 3 -3.88 3.05 4.25
CA LEU A 3 -4.10 4.49 4.43
C LEU A 3 -4.59 4.85 5.83
N LYS A 4 -5.47 4.01 6.40
CA LYS A 4 -5.95 4.19 7.79
C LYS A 4 -4.85 3.99 8.82
N ILE A 5 -3.94 3.04 8.57
CA ILE A 5 -2.77 2.81 9.43
C ILE A 5 -1.84 4.02 9.37
N TYR A 6 -1.57 4.56 8.18
CA TYR A 6 -0.73 5.75 8.04
C TYR A 6 -1.34 6.99 8.72
N ALA A 7 -2.65 7.18 8.58
CA ALA A 7 -3.33 8.26 9.27
C ALA A 7 -3.25 8.11 10.81
N LEU A 8 -3.39 6.88 11.32
CA LEU A 8 -3.23 6.61 12.75
C LEU A 8 -1.80 6.87 13.23
N VAL A 9 -0.80 6.36 12.49
CA VAL A 9 0.61 6.57 12.84
C VAL A 9 0.99 8.05 12.77
N ALA A 10 0.52 8.77 11.75
CA ALA A 10 0.74 10.21 11.65
C ALA A 10 0.11 10.98 12.83
N ALA A 11 -1.09 10.59 13.26
CA ALA A 11 -1.75 11.17 14.43
C ALA A 11 -0.93 10.91 15.72
N VAL A 12 -0.42 9.69 15.88
CA VAL A 12 0.45 9.36 17.04
C VAL A 12 1.75 10.17 17.02
N ILE A 13 2.40 10.31 15.86
CA ILE A 13 3.61 11.14 15.72
C ILE A 13 3.30 12.59 16.09
N THR A 14 2.16 13.12 15.64
CA THR A 14 1.75 14.50 15.96
C THR A 14 1.54 14.67 17.46
N LEU A 15 0.90 13.73 18.14
CA LEU A 15 0.71 13.76 19.58
C LEU A 15 2.04 13.67 20.34
N LEU A 16 2.94 12.78 19.89
CA LEU A 16 4.27 12.63 20.51
C LEU A 16 5.16 13.83 20.28
N SER A 17 4.97 14.61 19.22
CA SER A 17 5.74 15.83 18.97
C SER A 17 5.40 16.97 19.94
N ASP A 18 4.31 16.89 20.68
CA ASP A 18 3.98 17.83 21.74
C ASP A 18 5.01 17.77 22.90
N ILE A 19 5.52 16.57 23.22
CA ILE A 19 6.46 16.35 24.32
C ILE A 19 7.71 17.25 24.23
N PRO A 20 8.44 17.30 23.07
CA PRO A 20 9.63 18.16 22.94
C PRO A 20 9.30 19.62 22.61
N PHE A 21 8.14 19.92 22.01
CA PHE A 21 7.85 21.23 21.45
C PHE A 21 6.75 21.98 22.18
N ASP A 22 6.07 21.34 23.14
CA ASP A 22 4.95 21.94 23.92
C ASP A 22 3.94 22.68 23.01
N ILE A 23 3.55 22.02 21.93
CA ILE A 23 2.71 22.62 20.88
C ILE A 23 1.33 23.00 21.43
N PHE A 24 0.75 22.16 22.29
CA PHE A 24 -0.57 22.38 22.87
C PHE A 24 -0.53 23.39 24.04
N GLY A 25 0.62 23.56 24.69
CA GLY A 25 0.79 24.53 25.74
C GLY A 25 0.95 25.98 25.27
N GLN A 26 1.27 26.19 24.00
CA GLN A 26 1.50 27.52 23.41
C GLN A 26 0.24 28.04 22.68
N PRO A 27 -0.28 29.22 23.04
CA PRO A 27 -1.55 29.70 22.47
C PRO A 27 -1.49 30.01 20.95
N TYR A 28 -0.30 30.15 20.40
CA TYR A 28 -0.10 30.49 18.98
C TYR A 28 0.42 29.33 18.12
N SER A 29 0.60 28.13 18.66
CA SER A 29 1.22 27.00 17.94
C SER A 29 0.24 25.92 17.48
N TRP A 30 -1.05 26.06 17.77
CA TRP A 30 -2.08 25.12 17.36
C TRP A 30 -2.13 24.85 15.85
N TRP A 31 -1.70 25.81 15.02
CA TRP A 31 -1.60 25.64 13.56
C TRP A 31 -0.50 24.66 13.13
N LEU A 32 0.48 24.38 14.02
CA LEU A 32 1.52 23.38 13.76
C LEU A 32 0.96 21.95 13.76
N VAL A 33 -0.10 21.69 14.51
CA VAL A 33 -0.72 20.37 14.60
C VAL A 33 -1.12 19.81 13.22
N PRO A 34 -1.93 20.53 12.40
CA PRO A 34 -2.26 20.06 11.08
C PRO A 34 -1.06 19.98 10.14
N VAL A 35 -0.07 20.86 10.31
CA VAL A 35 1.16 20.83 9.50
C VAL A 35 2.00 19.59 9.80
N ILE A 36 2.22 19.26 11.06
CA ILE A 36 2.98 18.07 11.47
C ILE A 36 2.23 16.81 11.06
N LEU A 37 0.91 16.77 11.22
CA LEU A 37 0.09 15.64 10.81
C LEU A 37 0.19 15.40 9.31
N LEU A 38 0.08 16.45 8.51
CA LEU A 38 0.19 16.34 7.05
C LEU A 38 1.62 15.95 6.63
N ALA A 39 2.63 16.56 7.21
CA ALA A 39 4.03 16.27 6.91
C ALA A 39 4.40 14.83 7.26
N SER A 40 4.00 14.33 8.43
CA SER A 40 4.24 12.95 8.82
C SER A 40 3.49 11.95 7.94
N PHE A 41 2.26 12.28 7.54
CA PHE A 41 1.49 11.43 6.62
C PHE A 41 2.16 11.33 5.25
N ILE A 42 2.61 12.45 4.68
CA ILE A 42 3.36 12.48 3.42
C ILE A 42 4.69 11.72 3.54
N ALA A 43 5.42 11.90 4.64
CA ALA A 43 6.68 11.21 4.88
C ALA A 43 6.49 9.67 4.92
N LEU A 44 5.42 9.18 5.53
CA LEU A 44 5.09 7.74 5.53
C LEU A 44 4.79 7.20 4.13
N ILE A 45 4.10 7.97 3.30
CA ILE A 45 3.86 7.59 1.90
C ILE A 45 5.18 7.54 1.12
N ILE A 46 6.02 8.55 1.27
CA ILE A 46 7.34 8.58 0.62
C ILE A 46 8.21 7.42 1.08
N ALA A 47 8.27 7.14 2.38
CA ALA A 47 9.01 6.01 2.91
C ALA A 47 8.54 4.67 2.32
N HIS A 48 7.23 4.48 2.19
CA HIS A 48 6.65 3.29 1.56
C HIS A 48 7.09 3.17 0.08
N LEU A 49 7.03 4.26 -0.69
CA LEU A 49 7.48 4.27 -2.08
C LEU A 49 9.00 4.00 -2.21
N VAL A 50 9.80 4.58 -1.32
CA VAL A 50 11.24 4.32 -1.27
C VAL A 50 11.52 2.84 -1.05
N VAL A 51 10.87 2.21 -0.07
CA VAL A 51 11.04 0.77 0.20
C VAL A 51 10.63 -0.07 -1.00
N LEU A 52 9.56 0.28 -1.72
CA LEU A 52 9.16 -0.41 -2.94
C LEU A 52 10.20 -0.29 -4.04
N VAL A 53 10.70 0.93 -4.30
CA VAL A 53 11.73 1.18 -5.34
C VAL A 53 13.01 0.43 -5.01
N PHE A 54 13.48 0.50 -3.76
CA PHE A 54 14.66 -0.26 -3.33
C PHE A 54 14.43 -1.77 -3.47
N GLY A 55 13.25 -2.26 -3.10
CA GLY A 55 12.89 -3.66 -3.28
C GLY A 55 13.01 -4.11 -4.74
N ILE A 56 12.56 -3.29 -5.69
CA ILE A 56 12.66 -3.56 -7.13
C ILE A 56 14.13 -3.54 -7.61
N LEU A 57 14.91 -2.56 -7.16
CA LEU A 57 16.33 -2.41 -7.58
C LEU A 57 17.21 -3.59 -7.12
N PHE A 58 16.88 -4.23 -6.01
CA PHE A 58 17.62 -5.37 -5.47
C PHE A 58 17.10 -6.72 -5.96
N VAL A 59 16.08 -6.75 -6.81
CA VAL A 59 15.62 -8.01 -7.43
C VAL A 59 16.66 -8.51 -8.42
N ASN A 60 17.22 -9.67 -8.14
CA ASN A 60 18.10 -10.36 -9.07
C ASN A 60 17.25 -11.11 -10.11
N LEU A 61 17.27 -10.62 -11.35
CA LEU A 61 16.47 -11.21 -12.45
C LEU A 61 16.91 -12.63 -12.81
N ASN A 62 18.17 -13.00 -12.55
CA ASN A 62 18.68 -14.35 -12.81
C ASN A 62 18.30 -15.36 -11.71
N ASN A 63 17.97 -14.86 -10.54
CA ASN A 63 17.50 -15.67 -9.42
C ASN A 63 16.38 -14.90 -8.71
N PRO A 64 15.17 -14.91 -9.28
CA PRO A 64 14.07 -14.11 -8.76
C PRO A 64 13.80 -14.46 -7.29
N PRO A 65 13.58 -13.44 -6.46
CA PRO A 65 13.32 -13.65 -5.05
C PRO A 65 12.06 -14.50 -4.89
N ARG A 66 12.08 -15.36 -3.89
CA ARG A 66 10.87 -16.09 -3.50
C ARG A 66 9.78 -15.08 -3.15
N ASP A 67 8.56 -15.35 -3.58
CA ASP A 67 7.39 -14.55 -3.20
C ASP A 67 7.29 -14.53 -1.66
N THR A 68 7.58 -13.37 -1.08
CA THR A 68 7.54 -13.18 0.37
C THR A 68 6.31 -12.36 0.76
N ASP A 69 5.73 -12.69 1.89
CA ASP A 69 4.55 -11.98 2.41
C ASP A 69 4.83 -10.48 2.62
N PHE A 70 6.09 -10.13 2.89
CA PHE A 70 6.52 -8.74 3.04
C PHE A 70 6.31 -7.94 1.74
N PHE A 71 6.83 -8.42 0.59
CA PHE A 71 6.65 -7.73 -0.69
C PHE A 71 5.19 -7.71 -1.13
N ARG A 72 4.46 -8.79 -0.86
CA ARG A 72 3.01 -8.83 -1.12
C ARG A 72 2.25 -7.77 -0.34
N LEU A 73 2.58 -7.60 0.95
CA LEU A 73 1.99 -6.57 1.80
C LEU A 73 2.30 -5.16 1.28
N LEU A 74 3.54 -4.91 0.86
CA LEU A 74 3.96 -3.63 0.30
C LEU A 74 3.22 -3.30 -1.00
N ILE A 75 3.18 -4.24 -1.96
CA ILE A 75 2.48 -4.04 -3.24
C ILE A 75 0.99 -3.83 -2.99
N LYS A 76 0.37 -4.63 -2.14
CA LYS A 76 -1.03 -4.47 -1.76
C LYS A 76 -1.31 -3.13 -1.12
N GLY A 77 -0.41 -2.68 -0.23
CA GLY A 77 -0.49 -1.36 0.40
C GLY A 77 -0.41 -0.23 -0.63
N PHE A 78 0.51 -0.33 -1.58
CA PHE A 78 0.64 0.61 -2.69
C PHE A 78 -0.63 0.66 -3.54
N LEU A 79 -1.16 -0.49 -3.96
CA LEU A 79 -2.38 -0.55 -4.77
C LEU A 79 -3.60 0.01 -4.04
N GLN A 80 -3.71 -0.20 -2.72
CA GLN A 80 -4.76 0.39 -1.89
C GLN A 80 -4.72 1.92 -1.87
N MET A 81 -3.55 2.52 -2.06
CA MET A 81 -3.39 3.97 -2.18
C MET A 81 -3.57 4.45 -3.62
N ALA A 82 -2.96 3.76 -4.58
CA ALA A 82 -2.92 4.17 -5.98
C ALA A 82 -4.29 4.10 -6.66
N LEU A 83 -5.04 3.00 -6.47
CA LEU A 83 -6.32 2.80 -7.16
C LEU A 83 -7.35 3.91 -6.86
N PRO A 84 -7.56 4.35 -5.60
CA PRO A 84 -8.45 5.48 -5.31
C PRO A 84 -7.96 6.80 -5.91
N ILE A 85 -6.63 7.06 -5.90
CA ILE A 85 -6.04 8.27 -6.49
C ILE A 85 -6.30 8.30 -7.99
N LEU A 86 -6.15 7.15 -8.66
CA LEU A 86 -6.44 6.97 -10.08
C LEU A 86 -7.96 6.92 -10.38
N ARG A 87 -8.80 7.06 -9.34
CA ARG A 87 -10.27 6.95 -9.44
C ARG A 87 -10.76 5.62 -9.98
N VAL A 88 -9.97 4.56 -9.84
CA VAL A 88 -10.35 3.20 -10.23
C VAL A 88 -11.31 2.63 -9.18
N LYS A 89 -12.52 2.30 -9.59
CA LYS A 89 -13.51 1.61 -8.76
C LYS A 89 -13.47 0.13 -9.10
N VAL A 90 -13.00 -0.69 -8.17
CA VAL A 90 -12.94 -2.14 -8.34
C VAL A 90 -14.21 -2.78 -7.79
N HIS A 91 -14.99 -3.40 -8.67
CA HIS A 91 -16.16 -4.20 -8.30
C HIS A 91 -15.79 -5.67 -8.42
N ILE A 92 -15.84 -6.38 -7.32
CA ILE A 92 -15.44 -7.80 -7.26
C ILE A 92 -16.68 -8.65 -6.97
N THR A 93 -16.92 -9.64 -7.80
CA THR A 93 -17.99 -10.63 -7.62
C THR A 93 -17.44 -12.02 -7.86
N GLY A 94 -17.98 -13.05 -7.19
CA GLY A 94 -17.63 -14.44 -7.43
C GLY A 94 -16.31 -14.89 -6.79
N LEU A 95 -15.77 -14.19 -5.78
CA LEU A 95 -14.58 -14.64 -5.06
C LEU A 95 -14.77 -16.03 -4.42
N GLU A 96 -15.98 -16.36 -4.05
CA GLU A 96 -16.37 -17.64 -3.47
C GLU A 96 -16.23 -18.82 -4.45
N LYS A 97 -16.13 -18.53 -5.76
CA LYS A 97 -15.95 -19.53 -6.83
C LYS A 97 -14.49 -19.88 -7.09
N ILE A 98 -13.56 -19.18 -6.46
CA ILE A 98 -12.14 -19.44 -6.61
C ILE A 98 -11.80 -20.77 -5.91
N PRO A 99 -11.21 -21.75 -6.64
CA PRO A 99 -10.82 -23.02 -6.04
C PRO A 99 -9.81 -22.80 -4.90
N GLN A 100 -10.03 -23.48 -3.78
CA GLN A 100 -9.14 -23.49 -2.64
C GLN A 100 -8.99 -24.94 -2.16
N PRO A 101 -7.84 -25.42 -1.77
CA PRO A 101 -6.49 -24.79 -1.74
C PRO A 101 -5.63 -25.10 -2.98
N GLU A 102 -6.20 -25.63 -4.04
CA GLU A 102 -5.44 -26.14 -5.19
C GLU A 102 -4.91 -25.02 -6.10
N PRO A 103 -3.71 -25.19 -6.69
CA PRO A 103 -3.22 -24.26 -7.69
C PRO A 103 -4.11 -24.30 -8.94
N PHE A 104 -4.47 -23.15 -9.46
CA PHE A 104 -5.31 -23.03 -10.65
C PHE A 104 -4.76 -21.99 -11.61
N LEU A 105 -5.05 -22.19 -12.90
CA LEU A 105 -4.72 -21.24 -13.95
C LEU A 105 -5.86 -20.23 -14.09
N ARG A 106 -5.53 -18.96 -13.98
CA ARG A 106 -6.45 -17.85 -14.24
C ARG A 106 -6.18 -17.27 -15.62
N VAL A 107 -7.18 -17.31 -16.47
CA VAL A 107 -7.15 -16.64 -17.77
C VAL A 107 -8.07 -15.43 -17.71
N SER A 108 -7.55 -14.27 -18.08
CA SER A 108 -8.34 -13.04 -18.16
C SER A 108 -8.12 -12.35 -19.50
N ASN A 109 -9.16 -11.67 -19.98
CA ASN A 109 -8.99 -10.81 -21.14
C ASN A 109 -8.24 -9.54 -20.67
N HIS A 110 -7.06 -9.33 -21.26
CA HIS A 110 -6.17 -8.23 -20.92
C HIS A 110 -6.45 -7.05 -21.87
N ILE A 111 -7.14 -6.03 -21.38
CA ILE A 111 -7.53 -4.88 -22.18
C ILE A 111 -6.70 -3.66 -21.81
N HIS A 112 -6.19 -3.58 -20.56
CA HIS A 112 -5.50 -2.42 -20.04
C HIS A 112 -4.28 -2.81 -19.19
N ASP A 113 -3.22 -2.00 -19.23
CA ASP A 113 -1.98 -2.22 -18.45
C ASP A 113 -2.19 -2.30 -16.93
N LEU A 114 -3.31 -1.78 -16.44
CA LEU A 114 -3.71 -1.86 -15.03
C LEU A 114 -4.36 -3.19 -14.64
N ASP A 115 -4.75 -4.03 -15.58
CA ASP A 115 -5.49 -5.26 -15.28
C ASP A 115 -4.73 -6.21 -14.34
N PRO A 116 -3.40 -6.45 -14.50
CA PRO A 116 -2.64 -7.26 -13.55
C PRO A 116 -2.68 -6.69 -12.13
N ALA A 117 -2.60 -5.37 -11.99
CA ALA A 117 -2.64 -4.69 -10.71
C ALA A 117 -4.00 -4.82 -10.03
N VAL A 118 -5.09 -4.66 -10.80
CA VAL A 118 -6.46 -4.84 -10.31
C VAL A 118 -6.71 -6.30 -9.91
N ILE A 119 -6.24 -7.27 -10.70
CA ILE A 119 -6.35 -8.70 -10.37
C ILE A 119 -5.59 -9.01 -9.08
N TYR A 120 -4.36 -8.50 -8.95
CA TYR A 120 -3.56 -8.67 -7.73
C TYR A 120 -4.23 -8.07 -6.50
N TYR A 121 -4.87 -6.92 -6.66
CA TYR A 121 -5.64 -6.28 -5.59
C TYR A 121 -6.90 -7.07 -5.21
N ALA A 122 -7.60 -7.60 -6.21
CA ALA A 122 -8.89 -8.27 -6.05
C ALA A 122 -8.78 -9.63 -5.36
N VAL A 123 -7.66 -10.34 -5.50
CA VAL A 123 -7.47 -11.70 -4.96
C VAL A 123 -6.35 -11.67 -3.89
N PRO A 124 -6.68 -11.32 -2.66
CA PRO A 124 -5.70 -10.95 -1.65
C PRO A 124 -4.82 -12.10 -1.15
N ASP A 125 -5.27 -13.34 -1.23
CA ASP A 125 -4.62 -14.47 -0.55
C ASP A 125 -4.00 -15.50 -1.51
N SER A 126 -4.10 -15.30 -2.82
CA SER A 126 -3.48 -16.18 -3.79
C SER A 126 -2.08 -15.73 -4.18
N ARG A 127 -1.18 -16.70 -4.31
CA ARG A 127 0.14 -16.49 -4.89
C ARG A 127 -0.02 -16.44 -6.40
N LEU A 128 -0.06 -15.23 -6.96
CA LEU A 128 -0.25 -15.01 -8.39
C LEU A 128 1.12 -14.98 -9.08
N ALA A 129 1.28 -15.79 -10.11
CA ALA A 129 2.35 -15.66 -11.09
C ALA A 129 1.72 -15.22 -12.41
N PHE A 130 2.30 -14.21 -13.04
CA PHE A 130 1.86 -13.72 -14.34
C PHE A 130 2.76 -14.32 -15.43
N ILE A 131 2.15 -14.85 -16.47
CA ILE A 131 2.83 -15.32 -17.67
C ILE A 131 2.64 -14.22 -18.73
N ALA A 132 3.73 -13.62 -19.19
CA ALA A 132 3.75 -12.63 -20.26
C ALA A 132 4.11 -13.27 -21.60
#